data_63b12bb081448d7a8f01856eb31546d4
#
_entry.id   63b12bb081448d7a8f01856eb31546d4
#
_cell.length_a   1.000
_cell.length_b   1.000
_cell.length_c   1.000
_cell.angle_alpha   90.00
_cell.angle_beta   90.00
_cell.angle_gamma   90.00
#
_symmetry.space_group_name_H-M   'P 1'
#
loop_
_entity.id
_entity.type
_entity.pdbx_description
1 polymer ?
#
loop_
_entity_poly.entity_id
_entity_poly.type
_entity_poly.pdbx_seq_one_letter_code
_entity_poly.pdbx_strand_id
1 'polypeptide(L)'
;MATLLHIDSAVFPQGSASREVTSTFVKTWLEEHPEGKVVYRDLAANPLPHLDFAAVSAGAQNTLRAELADELAAADAVLIGAPMYNFTIPSTLKAWLDQVIIVGHNAGSPDGPVASIPFTVVASRGGSYAPGTPRADFEFVQNYMEKVLGGMFGASVDFIVPELTLAPSKPEMAELVPLAEASRSKAFEDAVQKAKDLAARLAA
;
A
#
# COMPACT_ATOMS: atom_id res chain seq x y z
N MET A 1 2.81 21.51 7.44
CA MET A 1 1.59 20.92 6.81
C MET A 1 2.00 19.54 6.32
N ALA A 2 1.44 18.48 6.90
CA ALA A 2 1.81 17.11 6.55
C ALA A 2 1.20 16.66 5.22
N THR A 3 1.94 15.88 4.45
CA THR A 3 1.53 15.34 3.14
C THR A 3 1.44 13.81 3.20
N LEU A 4 0.26 13.27 2.93
CA LEU A 4 0.03 11.83 2.79
C LEU A 4 -0.02 11.47 1.30
N LEU A 5 0.90 10.63 0.83
CA LEU A 5 0.81 10.01 -0.50
C LEU A 5 -0.08 8.77 -0.40
N HIS A 6 -1.24 8.81 -1.04
CA HIS A 6 -2.20 7.70 -1.07
C HIS A 6 -2.22 7.04 -2.44
N ILE A 7 -1.91 5.75 -2.49
CA ILE A 7 -1.81 4.97 -3.72
C ILE A 7 -2.80 3.81 -3.65
N ASP A 8 -3.77 3.78 -4.56
CA ASP A 8 -4.67 2.64 -4.75
C ASP A 8 -4.31 1.86 -6.01
N SER A 9 -4.31 0.53 -5.91
CA SER A 9 -3.96 -0.35 -7.02
C SER A 9 -5.04 -1.40 -7.36
N ALA A 10 -6.18 -1.37 -6.64
CA ALA A 10 -7.29 -2.27 -6.91
C ALA A 10 -7.91 -1.99 -8.28
N VAL A 11 -8.06 -3.04 -9.11
CA VAL A 11 -8.67 -2.93 -10.45
C VAL A 11 -10.18 -2.70 -10.42
N PHE A 12 -10.83 -3.03 -9.30
CA PHE A 12 -12.26 -2.80 -9.11
C PHE A 12 -12.49 -1.42 -8.50
N PRO A 13 -13.22 -0.51 -9.18
CA PRO A 13 -13.48 0.84 -8.67
C PRO A 13 -14.48 0.84 -7.50
N GLN A 14 -15.31 -0.20 -7.39
CA GLN A 14 -16.30 -0.38 -6.33
C GLN A 14 -16.21 -1.78 -5.73
N GLY A 15 -16.59 -1.92 -4.44
CA GLY A 15 -16.57 -3.19 -3.73
C GLY A 15 -15.16 -3.73 -3.46
N SER A 16 -14.15 -2.88 -3.48
CA SER A 16 -12.78 -3.26 -3.15
C SER A 16 -12.50 -3.06 -1.67
N ALA A 17 -12.23 -4.14 -0.95
CA ALA A 17 -11.92 -4.09 0.49
C ALA A 17 -10.71 -3.18 0.80
N SER A 18 -9.65 -3.19 -0.04
CA SER A 18 -8.51 -2.30 0.18
C SER A 18 -8.90 -0.83 0.05
N ARG A 19 -9.68 -0.45 -0.98
CA ARG A 19 -10.15 0.95 -1.16
C ARG A 19 -11.06 1.42 -0.03
N GLU A 20 -11.94 0.57 0.49
CA GLU A 20 -12.79 0.92 1.63
C GLU A 20 -11.97 1.22 2.87
N VAL A 21 -10.96 0.39 3.15
CA VAL A 21 -10.06 0.55 4.30
C VAL A 21 -9.13 1.76 4.13
N THR A 22 -8.52 1.95 2.95
CA THR A 22 -7.69 3.14 2.67
C THR A 22 -8.49 4.43 2.76
N SER A 23 -9.74 4.43 2.27
CA SER A 23 -10.65 5.59 2.39
C SER A 23 -10.95 5.94 3.86
N THR A 24 -11.17 4.93 4.71
CA THR A 24 -11.37 5.13 6.15
C THR A 24 -10.13 5.71 6.82
N PHE A 25 -8.95 5.19 6.47
CA PHE A 25 -7.68 5.72 6.95
C PHE A 25 -7.49 7.19 6.58
N VAL A 26 -7.68 7.54 5.30
CA VAL A 26 -7.54 8.92 4.80
C VAL A 26 -8.51 9.87 5.49
N LYS A 27 -9.79 9.45 5.64
CA LYS A 27 -10.79 10.25 6.34
C LYS A 27 -10.37 10.56 7.77
N THR A 28 -9.97 9.53 8.53
CA THR A 28 -9.52 9.69 9.92
C THR A 28 -8.27 10.55 10.00
N TRP A 29 -7.30 10.35 9.09
CA TRP A 29 -6.07 11.15 9.06
C TRP A 29 -6.36 12.64 8.81
N LEU A 30 -7.30 12.97 7.90
CA LEU A 30 -7.73 14.36 7.64
C LEU A 30 -8.52 14.96 8.80
N GLU A 31 -9.25 14.16 9.58
CA GLU A 31 -9.91 14.62 10.81
C GLU A 31 -8.88 15.06 11.86
N GLU A 32 -7.74 14.36 11.96
CA GLU A 32 -6.62 14.70 12.87
C GLU A 32 -5.69 15.78 12.28
N HIS A 33 -5.61 15.91 10.96
CA HIS A 33 -4.83 16.91 10.23
C HIS A 33 -5.71 17.71 9.26
N PRO A 34 -6.54 18.65 9.74
CA PRO A 34 -7.45 19.41 8.86
C PRO A 34 -6.73 20.21 7.75
N GLU A 35 -5.48 20.63 8.00
CA GLU A 35 -4.63 21.31 7.03
C GLU A 35 -3.73 20.34 6.24
N GLY A 36 -3.89 19.03 6.43
CA GLY A 36 -3.11 18.00 5.75
C GLY A 36 -3.41 17.95 4.26
N LYS A 37 -2.39 17.62 3.47
CA LYS A 37 -2.51 17.42 2.03
C LYS A 37 -2.51 15.93 1.70
N VAL A 38 -3.48 15.46 0.92
CA VAL A 38 -3.48 14.11 0.34
C VAL A 38 -3.12 14.21 -1.13
N VAL A 39 -2.03 13.57 -1.54
CA VAL A 39 -1.68 13.34 -2.94
C VAL A 39 -2.18 11.95 -3.29
N TYR A 40 -3.13 11.85 -4.23
CA TYR A 40 -3.81 10.60 -4.56
C TYR A 40 -3.41 10.07 -5.94
N ARG A 41 -3.00 8.80 -5.99
CA ARG A 41 -2.77 8.06 -7.23
C ARG A 41 -3.66 6.82 -7.30
N ASP A 42 -4.53 6.77 -8.30
CA ASP A 42 -5.26 5.55 -8.69
C ASP A 42 -4.53 4.89 -9.86
N LEU A 43 -3.78 3.83 -9.55
CA LEU A 43 -2.98 3.11 -10.54
C LEU A 43 -3.81 2.25 -11.50
N ALA A 44 -5.08 1.97 -11.17
CA ALA A 44 -5.98 1.28 -12.08
C ALA A 44 -6.63 2.24 -13.08
N ALA A 45 -6.98 3.45 -12.62
CA ALA A 45 -7.54 4.49 -13.50
C ALA A 45 -6.47 5.15 -14.37
N ASN A 46 -5.24 5.31 -13.84
CA ASN A 46 -4.11 5.94 -14.51
C ASN A 46 -2.88 5.03 -14.43
N PRO A 47 -2.85 3.93 -15.21
CA PRO A 47 -1.78 2.96 -15.14
C PRO A 47 -0.47 3.54 -15.68
N LEU A 48 0.62 3.22 -14.98
CA LEU A 48 1.97 3.59 -15.40
C LEU A 48 2.49 2.59 -16.46
N PRO A 49 3.36 3.03 -17.37
CA PRO A 49 4.00 2.14 -18.32
C PRO A 49 4.88 1.12 -17.59
N HIS A 50 5.04 -0.06 -18.15
CA HIS A 50 6.05 -1.00 -17.70
C HIS A 50 7.44 -0.40 -17.85
N LEU A 51 8.36 -0.79 -16.96
CA LEU A 51 9.75 -0.36 -17.03
C LEU A 51 10.42 -0.93 -18.28
N ASP A 52 11.03 -0.08 -19.08
CA ASP A 52 11.77 -0.45 -20.27
C ASP A 52 13.27 -0.14 -20.15
N PHE A 53 14.04 -0.58 -21.15
CA PHE A 53 15.49 -0.35 -21.16
C PHE A 53 15.86 1.14 -21.17
N ALA A 54 15.12 1.97 -21.87
CA ALA A 54 15.40 3.40 -21.95
C ALA A 54 15.19 4.08 -20.59
N ALA A 55 14.09 3.75 -19.88
CA ALA A 55 13.81 4.26 -18.56
C ALA A 55 14.84 3.78 -17.52
N VAL A 56 15.26 2.50 -17.58
CA VAL A 56 16.32 1.98 -16.69
C VAL A 56 17.64 2.71 -16.93
N SER A 57 18.05 2.86 -18.20
CA SER A 57 19.31 3.50 -18.58
C SER A 57 19.37 4.98 -18.20
N ALA A 58 18.25 5.70 -18.31
CA ALA A 58 18.15 7.10 -17.95
C ALA A 58 18.09 7.32 -16.41
N GLY A 59 17.65 6.30 -15.64
CA GLY A 59 17.57 6.42 -14.17
C GLY A 59 16.75 7.64 -13.73
N ALA A 60 17.30 8.49 -12.87
CA ALA A 60 16.68 9.73 -12.39
C ALA A 60 16.57 10.83 -13.48
N GLN A 61 17.17 10.65 -14.64
CA GLN A 61 17.00 11.59 -15.78
C GLN A 61 15.74 11.27 -16.61
N ASN A 62 15.10 10.14 -16.39
CA ASN A 62 13.79 9.86 -16.97
C ASN A 62 12.72 10.71 -16.25
N THR A 63 11.98 11.51 -17.01
CA THR A 63 11.01 12.47 -16.46
C THR A 63 9.96 11.82 -15.56
N LEU A 64 9.36 10.70 -16.00
CA LEU A 64 8.34 10.00 -15.21
C LEU A 64 8.93 9.45 -13.90
N ARG A 65 10.10 8.82 -13.96
CA ARG A 65 10.77 8.25 -12.79
C ARG A 65 11.18 9.33 -11.79
N ALA A 66 11.70 10.46 -12.28
CA ALA A 66 12.02 11.62 -11.45
C ALA A 66 10.77 12.17 -10.76
N GLU A 67 9.67 12.38 -11.51
CA GLU A 67 8.39 12.85 -10.96
C GLU A 67 7.89 11.96 -9.83
N LEU A 68 7.90 10.63 -10.03
CA LEU A 68 7.44 9.68 -9.02
C LEU A 68 8.36 9.64 -7.79
N ALA A 69 9.67 9.74 -7.99
CA ALA A 69 10.65 9.80 -6.92
C ALA A 69 10.52 11.07 -6.09
N ASP A 70 10.34 12.22 -6.74
CA ASP A 70 10.14 13.52 -6.10
C ASP A 70 8.81 13.56 -5.32
N GLU A 71 7.73 12.99 -5.90
CA GLU A 71 6.44 12.86 -5.21
C GLU A 71 6.55 12.00 -3.94
N LEU A 72 7.28 10.87 -4.01
CA LEU A 72 7.53 10.02 -2.86
C LEU A 72 8.39 10.73 -1.81
N ALA A 73 9.46 11.39 -2.21
CA ALA A 73 10.36 12.11 -1.31
C ALA A 73 9.69 13.34 -0.63
N ALA A 74 8.66 13.91 -1.26
CA ALA A 74 7.89 15.04 -0.72
C ALA A 74 6.78 14.61 0.25
N ALA A 75 6.55 13.30 0.43
CA ALA A 75 5.54 12.79 1.34
C ALA A 75 6.10 12.63 2.76
N ASP A 76 5.29 12.98 3.77
CA ASP A 76 5.60 12.71 5.17
C ASP A 76 5.17 11.29 5.59
N ALA A 77 4.24 10.70 4.83
CA ALA A 77 3.80 9.31 5.00
C ALA A 77 3.21 8.75 3.69
N VAL A 78 3.18 7.42 3.57
CA VAL A 78 2.61 6.73 2.40
C VAL A 78 1.58 5.70 2.83
N LEU A 79 0.41 5.72 2.19
CA LEU A 79 -0.65 4.72 2.32
C LEU A 79 -0.83 3.99 0.99
N ILE A 80 -0.78 2.65 1.02
CA ILE A 80 -0.89 1.83 -0.19
C ILE A 80 -2.03 0.83 -0.06
N GLY A 81 -3.01 0.87 -0.96
CA GLY A 81 -3.98 -0.20 -1.17
C GLY A 81 -3.41 -1.27 -2.09
N ALA A 82 -3.08 -2.44 -1.54
CA ALA A 82 -2.43 -3.56 -2.22
C ALA A 82 -3.27 -4.84 -2.11
N PRO A 83 -4.36 -4.99 -2.88
CA PRO A 83 -5.11 -6.25 -2.88
C PRO A 83 -4.26 -7.38 -3.45
N MET A 84 -4.45 -8.59 -2.91
CA MET A 84 -3.78 -9.79 -3.45
C MET A 84 -4.46 -10.25 -4.73
N TYR A 85 -3.72 -10.23 -5.83
CA TYR A 85 -4.09 -10.86 -7.10
C TYR A 85 -3.07 -11.93 -7.47
N ASN A 86 -3.55 -13.15 -7.72
CA ASN A 86 -2.66 -14.29 -8.05
C ASN A 86 -1.50 -14.43 -7.04
N PHE A 87 -1.85 -14.36 -5.74
CA PHE A 87 -0.97 -14.51 -4.57
C PHE A 87 0.01 -13.36 -4.30
N THR A 88 0.07 -12.33 -5.13
CA THR A 88 0.97 -11.18 -4.95
C THR A 88 0.26 -9.85 -5.21
N ILE A 89 1.04 -8.76 -5.29
CA ILE A 89 0.53 -7.41 -5.56
C ILE A 89 -0.02 -7.28 -6.99
N PRO A 90 -0.94 -6.33 -7.24
CA PRO A 90 -1.39 -6.01 -8.60
C PRO A 90 -0.22 -5.59 -9.51
N SER A 91 -0.31 -5.95 -10.79
CA SER A 91 0.70 -5.57 -11.80
C SER A 91 0.87 -4.05 -11.93
N THR A 92 -0.20 -3.28 -11.71
CA THR A 92 -0.16 -1.80 -11.70
C THR A 92 0.67 -1.27 -10.55
N LEU A 93 0.59 -1.88 -9.34
CA LEU A 93 1.44 -1.53 -8.20
C LEU A 93 2.89 -1.94 -8.46
N LYS A 94 3.11 -3.11 -9.09
CA LYS A 94 4.45 -3.53 -9.48
C LYS A 94 5.07 -2.54 -10.47
N ALA A 95 4.29 -2.06 -11.46
CA ALA A 95 4.77 -1.04 -12.40
C ALA A 95 5.15 0.27 -11.69
N TRP A 96 4.37 0.72 -10.69
CA TRP A 96 4.72 1.88 -9.88
C TRP A 96 6.04 1.66 -9.12
N LEU A 97 6.20 0.52 -8.45
CA LEU A 97 7.45 0.19 -7.73
C LEU A 97 8.65 0.17 -8.67
N ASP A 98 8.51 -0.42 -9.86
CA ASP A 98 9.58 -0.50 -10.85
C ASP A 98 10.00 0.89 -11.38
N GLN A 99 9.06 1.82 -11.50
CA GLN A 99 9.35 3.19 -11.93
C GLN A 99 9.94 4.03 -10.79
N VAL A 100 9.37 3.96 -9.58
CA VAL A 100 9.77 4.84 -8.48
C VAL A 100 11.09 4.44 -7.83
N ILE A 101 11.44 3.16 -7.85
CA ILE A 101 12.70 2.67 -7.28
C ILE A 101 13.86 2.97 -8.23
N ILE A 102 14.73 3.89 -7.82
CA ILE A 102 15.93 4.27 -8.57
C ILE A 102 17.14 4.03 -7.67
N VAL A 103 17.84 2.91 -7.89
CA VAL A 103 19.01 2.54 -7.10
C VAL A 103 20.10 3.60 -7.23
N GLY A 104 20.67 4.00 -6.10
CA GLY A 104 21.68 5.06 -6.04
C GLY A 104 21.11 6.49 -6.07
N HIS A 105 19.77 6.64 -6.16
CA HIS A 105 19.09 7.93 -6.07
C HIS A 105 18.18 7.99 -4.83
N ASN A 106 17.13 7.17 -4.77
CA ASN A 106 16.20 7.12 -3.64
C ASN A 106 16.12 5.74 -2.96
N ALA A 107 16.85 4.75 -3.48
CA ALA A 107 16.85 3.38 -2.98
C ALA A 107 18.29 2.81 -2.94
N GLY A 108 18.48 1.74 -2.16
CA GLY A 108 19.76 1.04 -2.02
C GLY A 108 20.64 1.57 -0.88
N SER A 109 20.14 2.55 -0.09
CA SER A 109 20.80 3.02 1.14
C SER A 109 19.79 2.97 2.31
N PRO A 110 20.19 2.46 3.48
CA PRO A 110 19.33 2.46 4.67
C PRO A 110 19.04 3.87 5.21
N ASP A 111 19.87 4.85 4.86
CA ASP A 111 19.75 6.26 5.25
C ASP A 111 19.33 7.15 4.05
N GLY A 112 18.66 6.55 3.06
CA GLY A 112 18.19 7.27 1.88
C GLY A 112 17.03 8.25 2.18
N PRO A 113 16.67 9.10 1.21
CA PRO A 113 15.64 10.16 1.40
C PRO A 113 14.26 9.62 1.76
N VAL A 114 14.00 8.34 1.53
CA VAL A 114 12.71 7.67 1.82
C VAL A 114 12.73 6.90 3.14
N ALA A 115 13.91 6.68 3.74
CA ALA A 115 14.08 5.81 4.92
C ALA A 115 13.28 6.24 6.15
N SER A 116 13.08 7.54 6.34
CA SER A 116 12.30 8.09 7.46
C SER A 116 10.78 8.11 7.21
N ILE A 117 10.35 7.86 5.98
CA ILE A 117 8.93 7.92 5.59
C ILE A 117 8.24 6.63 6.02
N PRO A 118 7.19 6.69 6.87
CA PRO A 118 6.42 5.52 7.25
C PRO A 118 5.47 5.09 6.13
N PHE A 119 5.39 3.78 5.90
CA PHE A 119 4.44 3.18 4.97
C PHE A 119 3.37 2.40 5.73
N THR A 120 2.11 2.58 5.35
CA THR A 120 0.99 1.70 5.75
C THR A 120 0.46 1.01 4.51
N VAL A 121 0.43 -0.34 4.52
CA VAL A 121 -0.02 -1.15 3.39
C VAL A 121 -1.30 -1.90 3.78
N VAL A 122 -2.38 -1.66 3.04
CA VAL A 122 -3.64 -2.39 3.17
C VAL A 122 -3.61 -3.58 2.23
N ALA A 123 -3.21 -4.74 2.76
CA ALA A 123 -3.00 -6.00 2.03
C ALA A 123 -4.26 -6.87 2.07
N SER A 124 -5.31 -6.50 1.33
CA SER A 124 -6.58 -7.26 1.30
C SER A 124 -6.47 -8.55 0.49
N ARG A 125 -7.18 -9.61 0.92
CA ARG A 125 -7.13 -10.92 0.27
C ARG A 125 -8.44 -11.70 0.36
N GLY A 126 -8.77 -12.43 -0.71
CA GLY A 126 -10.03 -13.15 -0.83
C GLY A 126 -10.17 -14.37 0.08
N GLY A 127 -9.06 -15.05 0.38
CA GLY A 127 -8.94 -16.17 1.29
C GLY A 127 -8.20 -15.80 2.58
N SER A 128 -7.84 -16.81 3.38
CA SER A 128 -6.93 -16.67 4.52
C SER A 128 -5.56 -17.26 4.16
N TYR A 129 -4.51 -16.49 4.47
CA TYR A 129 -3.10 -16.84 4.23
C TYR A 129 -2.26 -16.64 5.50
N ALA A 130 -2.94 -16.56 6.66
CA ALA A 130 -2.27 -16.43 7.95
C ALA A 130 -1.46 -17.69 8.28
N PRO A 131 -0.42 -17.59 9.12
CA PRO A 131 0.32 -18.75 9.61
C PRO A 131 -0.60 -19.84 10.15
N GLY A 132 -0.37 -21.09 9.74
CA GLY A 132 -1.19 -22.25 10.13
C GLY A 132 -2.39 -22.52 9.22
N THR A 133 -2.66 -21.67 8.22
CA THR A 133 -3.67 -21.96 7.19
C THR A 133 -3.07 -22.81 6.05
N PRO A 134 -3.90 -23.57 5.30
CA PRO A 134 -3.40 -24.39 4.18
C PRO A 134 -2.71 -23.60 3.05
N ARG A 135 -2.88 -22.27 3.02
CA ARG A 135 -2.31 -21.40 1.99
C ARG A 135 -1.30 -20.39 2.54
N ALA A 136 -0.79 -20.57 3.75
CA ALA A 136 0.19 -19.67 4.36
C ALA A 136 1.42 -19.43 3.47
N ASP A 137 1.90 -20.50 2.80
CA ASP A 137 3.09 -20.42 1.92
C ASP A 137 2.85 -19.64 0.60
N PHE A 138 1.61 -19.28 0.31
CA PHE A 138 1.23 -18.49 -0.87
C PHE A 138 1.06 -16.99 -0.55
N GLU A 139 1.44 -16.55 0.63
CA GLU A 139 1.44 -15.14 1.02
C GLU A 139 2.68 -14.42 0.48
N PHE A 140 2.55 -13.76 -0.68
CA PHE A 140 3.62 -13.00 -1.32
C PHE A 140 3.35 -11.48 -1.36
N VAL A 141 2.32 -10.96 -0.69
CA VAL A 141 2.06 -9.51 -0.64
C VAL A 141 2.84 -8.86 0.49
N GLN A 142 2.59 -9.28 1.75
CA GLN A 142 3.25 -8.67 2.91
C GLN A 142 4.76 -8.89 2.85
N ASN A 143 5.18 -10.14 2.62
CA ASN A 143 6.60 -10.49 2.55
C ASN A 143 7.32 -9.69 1.44
N TYR A 144 6.71 -9.57 0.25
CA TYR A 144 7.26 -8.79 -0.84
C TYR A 144 7.35 -7.30 -0.52
N MET A 145 6.24 -6.70 -0.04
CA MET A 145 6.20 -5.27 0.27
C MET A 145 7.17 -4.91 1.40
N GLU A 146 7.26 -5.72 2.44
CA GLU A 146 8.24 -5.52 3.52
C GLU A 146 9.67 -5.54 3.00
N LYS A 147 10.02 -6.52 2.14
CA LYS A 147 11.37 -6.63 1.57
C LYS A 147 11.70 -5.49 0.61
N VAL A 148 10.72 -5.04 -0.18
CA VAL A 148 10.94 -3.94 -1.12
C VAL A 148 10.99 -2.60 -0.39
N LEU A 149 9.98 -2.26 0.41
CA LEU A 149 9.92 -0.96 1.07
C LEU A 149 10.95 -0.85 2.22
N GLY A 150 11.02 -1.87 3.06
CA GLY A 150 12.01 -1.93 4.15
C GLY A 150 13.43 -2.16 3.63
N GLY A 151 13.63 -3.16 2.74
CA GLY A 151 14.96 -3.55 2.29
C GLY A 151 15.60 -2.58 1.29
N MET A 152 14.83 -1.95 0.41
CA MET A 152 15.38 -1.04 -0.61
C MET A 152 15.35 0.43 -0.19
N PHE A 153 14.32 0.87 0.52
CA PHE A 153 14.22 2.25 0.99
C PHE A 153 14.68 2.45 2.44
N GLY A 154 14.79 1.38 3.23
CA GLY A 154 15.05 1.49 4.68
C GLY A 154 13.83 1.94 5.48
N ALA A 155 12.65 1.98 4.87
CA ALA A 155 11.44 2.52 5.45
C ALA A 155 10.77 1.57 6.47
N SER A 156 10.04 2.13 7.44
CA SER A 156 9.16 1.33 8.30
C SER A 156 7.88 0.98 7.56
N VAL A 157 7.42 -0.28 7.70
CA VAL A 157 6.21 -0.77 7.01
C VAL A 157 5.23 -1.36 8.01
N ASP A 158 4.04 -0.81 8.05
CA ASP A 158 2.90 -1.32 8.82
C ASP A 158 1.87 -1.94 7.88
N PHE A 159 1.17 -2.99 8.35
CA PHE A 159 0.15 -3.66 7.57
C PHE A 159 -1.23 -3.60 8.22
N ILE A 160 -2.26 -3.47 7.37
CA ILE A 160 -3.67 -3.74 7.68
C ILE A 160 -4.12 -4.84 6.74
N VAL A 161 -4.65 -5.94 7.27
CA VAL A 161 -4.84 -7.16 6.49
C VAL A 161 -6.28 -7.66 6.59
N PRO A 162 -7.21 -7.13 5.78
CA PRO A 162 -8.54 -7.71 5.64
C PRO A 162 -8.47 -9.02 4.85
N GLU A 163 -8.79 -10.13 5.50
CA GLU A 163 -8.83 -11.48 4.92
C GLU A 163 -10.26 -11.93 4.62
N LEU A 164 -10.38 -13.03 3.87
CA LEU A 164 -11.65 -13.70 3.56
C LEU A 164 -12.66 -12.79 2.84
N THR A 165 -12.18 -11.78 2.12
CA THR A 165 -13.04 -10.76 1.49
C THR A 165 -13.98 -11.34 0.41
N LEU A 166 -13.74 -12.56 -0.07
CA LEU A 166 -14.62 -13.27 -0.99
C LEU A 166 -15.71 -14.08 -0.28
N ALA A 167 -15.59 -14.38 1.02
CA ALA A 167 -16.53 -15.26 1.73
C ALA A 167 -18.00 -14.83 1.62
N PRO A 168 -18.36 -13.53 1.74
CA PRO A 168 -19.76 -13.12 1.61
C PRO A 168 -20.37 -13.34 0.22
N SER A 169 -19.54 -13.48 -0.81
CA SER A 169 -19.98 -13.65 -2.20
C SER A 169 -19.84 -15.07 -2.76
N LYS A 170 -19.27 -16.01 -1.96
CA LYS A 170 -18.94 -17.35 -2.40
C LYS A 170 -19.68 -18.38 -1.54
N PRO A 171 -20.67 -19.12 -2.11
CA PRO A 171 -21.42 -20.13 -1.37
C PRO A 171 -20.53 -21.20 -0.70
N GLU A 172 -19.44 -21.58 -1.35
CA GLU A 172 -18.45 -22.54 -0.81
C GLU A 172 -17.65 -22.03 0.38
N MET A 173 -17.75 -20.74 0.70
CA MET A 173 -17.11 -20.08 1.85
C MET A 173 -18.13 -19.63 2.92
N ALA A 174 -19.38 -20.05 2.85
CA ALA A 174 -20.46 -19.58 3.73
C ALA A 174 -20.13 -19.74 5.23
N GLU A 175 -19.47 -20.84 5.61
CA GLU A 175 -19.04 -21.09 6.99
C GLU A 175 -17.95 -20.12 7.49
N LEU A 176 -17.25 -19.44 6.57
CA LEU A 176 -16.21 -18.49 6.88
C LEU A 176 -16.71 -17.04 6.99
N VAL A 177 -18.00 -16.79 6.70
CA VAL A 177 -18.58 -15.43 6.75
C VAL A 177 -18.38 -14.76 8.11
N PRO A 178 -18.62 -15.41 9.26
CA PRO A 178 -18.37 -14.78 10.56
C PRO A 178 -16.91 -14.35 10.77
N LEU A 179 -15.95 -15.14 10.27
CA LEU A 179 -14.53 -14.81 10.32
C LEU A 179 -14.18 -13.65 9.37
N ALA A 180 -14.80 -13.60 8.20
CA ALA A 180 -14.66 -12.51 7.26
C ALA A 180 -15.17 -11.18 7.83
N GLU A 181 -16.33 -11.21 8.51
CA GLU A 181 -16.89 -10.04 9.19
C GLU A 181 -15.99 -9.56 10.33
N ALA A 182 -15.48 -10.46 11.15
CA ALA A 182 -14.51 -10.13 12.21
C ALA A 182 -13.22 -9.52 11.64
N SER A 183 -12.67 -10.12 10.56
CA SER A 183 -11.49 -9.61 9.87
C SER A 183 -11.73 -8.22 9.28
N ARG A 184 -12.91 -8.01 8.68
CA ARG A 184 -13.31 -6.71 8.13
C ARG A 184 -13.41 -5.65 9.23
N SER A 185 -14.12 -5.94 10.33
CA SER A 185 -14.27 -5.00 11.45
C SER A 185 -12.92 -4.61 12.02
N LYS A 186 -12.05 -5.60 12.27
CA LYS A 186 -10.68 -5.34 12.73
C LYS A 186 -9.89 -4.46 11.76
N ALA A 187 -9.99 -4.67 10.46
CA ALA A 187 -9.28 -3.86 9.48
C ALA A 187 -9.71 -2.38 9.49
N PHE A 188 -11.00 -2.09 9.73
CA PHE A 188 -11.49 -0.71 9.89
C PHE A 188 -11.03 -0.09 11.22
N GLU A 189 -11.06 -0.85 12.30
CA GLU A 189 -10.52 -0.42 13.61
C GLU A 189 -9.02 -0.10 13.51
N ASP A 190 -8.24 -1.00 12.89
CA ASP A 190 -6.82 -0.81 12.65
C ASP A 190 -6.55 0.43 11.77
N ALA A 191 -7.38 0.67 10.74
CA ALA A 191 -7.25 1.85 9.89
C ALA A 191 -7.45 3.15 10.67
N VAL A 192 -8.47 3.21 11.51
CA VAL A 192 -8.72 4.37 12.38
C VAL A 192 -7.56 4.56 13.37
N GLN A 193 -7.14 3.49 14.05
CA GLN A 193 -6.09 3.60 15.06
C GLN A 193 -4.74 4.00 14.45
N LYS A 194 -4.32 3.33 13.37
CA LYS A 194 -3.05 3.64 12.69
C LYS A 194 -3.04 5.03 12.06
N ALA A 195 -4.17 5.52 11.57
CA ALA A 195 -4.28 6.89 11.05
C ALA A 195 -4.06 7.93 12.17
N LYS A 196 -4.64 7.71 13.36
CA LYS A 196 -4.44 8.57 14.55
C LYS A 196 -3.00 8.51 15.05
N ASP A 197 -2.42 7.31 15.16
CA ASP A 197 -1.03 7.13 15.60
C ASP A 197 -0.05 7.80 14.63
N LEU A 198 -0.28 7.68 13.34
CA LEU A 198 0.51 8.36 12.31
C LEU A 198 0.37 9.88 12.44
N ALA A 199 -0.84 10.38 12.61
CA ALA A 199 -1.11 11.80 12.77
C ALA A 199 -0.37 12.37 13.99
N ALA A 200 -0.46 11.70 15.15
CA ALA A 200 0.25 12.09 16.36
C ALA A 200 1.78 12.10 16.16
N ARG A 201 2.32 11.13 15.43
CA ARG A 201 3.76 11.06 15.13
C ARG A 201 4.24 12.20 14.24
N LEU A 202 3.43 12.62 13.26
CA LEU A 202 3.78 13.72 12.34
C LEU A 202 3.56 15.11 12.95
N ALA A 203 2.86 15.20 14.07
CA ALA A 203 2.64 16.44 14.81
C ALA A 203 3.75 16.72 15.87
N ALA A 204 4.57 15.72 16.22
CA ALA A 204 5.62 15.79 17.22
C ALA A 204 6.93 16.36 16.65
#